data_d5894cf4c3db930805360af02d7f31be
#
_entry.id   d5894cf4c3db930805360af02d7f31be
#
_cell.length_a   1.000
_cell.length_b   1.000
_cell.length_c   1.000
_cell.angle_alpha   90.00
_cell.angle_beta   90.00
_cell.angle_gamma   90.00
#
_symmetry.space_group_name_H-M   'P 1'
#
loop_
_entity.id
_entity.type
_entity.pdbx_description
1 polymer ?
#
loop_
_entity_poly.entity_id
_entity_poly.type
_entity_poly.pdbx_seq_one_letter_code
_entity_poly.pdbx_strand_id
1 'polypeptide(L)'
;MTSYPDEHVLEAVGFLKQHLSVAPAVGIVMGSGLGGLVEEMERPVHIRYADIPHFPVSSVKGHAGEVVVGYLSGRHLLALSGRVHYYEGHSLETVVFSIAVMASFGVRTVIVTNAAGGINKSFSPGDIVVITGHMDLMREIPLKISAGRRRSKEIYDPKYREQAACAAAEVGVTLKKGVYAALSGPSYETPAEIRALRTMGADMVGMSTVPEATEARRLGMKVLGFSFITNQAAGLSKNPLSHQEVIETSARYLPTMKRFIKQVIKNLDPGYKYNEHLRTH
;
A
#
# COMPACT_ATOMS: atom_id res chain seq x y z
N MET A 1 -17.69 6.99 -13.95
CA MET A 1 -17.71 5.68 -14.60
C MET A 1 -16.53 4.92 -14.05
N THR A 2 -16.73 3.69 -13.62
CA THR A 2 -15.66 2.75 -13.25
C THR A 2 -14.83 2.48 -14.49
N SER A 3 -13.55 2.45 -14.35
CA SER A 3 -12.60 2.32 -15.45
C SER A 3 -12.40 0.85 -15.90
N TYR A 4 -12.96 -0.10 -15.17
CA TYR A 4 -13.01 -1.54 -15.47
C TYR A 4 -14.48 -2.00 -15.53
N PRO A 5 -14.83 -3.05 -16.32
CA PRO A 5 -16.18 -3.56 -16.39
C PRO A 5 -16.65 -4.10 -15.05
N ASP A 6 -17.82 -3.66 -14.58
CA ASP A 6 -18.40 -4.13 -13.32
C ASP A 6 -18.63 -5.65 -13.32
N GLU A 7 -18.96 -6.24 -14.49
CA GLU A 7 -19.10 -7.67 -14.69
C GLU A 7 -17.83 -8.46 -14.37
N HIS A 8 -16.65 -7.95 -14.78
CA HIS A 8 -15.36 -8.59 -14.46
C HIS A 8 -15.10 -8.62 -12.96
N VAL A 9 -15.46 -7.54 -12.25
CA VAL A 9 -15.35 -7.50 -10.78
C VAL A 9 -16.30 -8.51 -10.15
N LEU A 10 -17.53 -8.63 -10.66
CA LEU A 10 -18.52 -9.58 -10.13
C LEU A 10 -18.12 -11.02 -10.38
N GLU A 11 -17.53 -11.35 -11.52
CA GLU A 11 -17.00 -12.69 -11.82
C GLU A 11 -15.85 -13.05 -10.87
N ALA A 12 -14.87 -12.15 -10.68
CA ALA A 12 -13.79 -12.37 -9.73
C ALA A 12 -14.30 -12.55 -8.30
N VAL A 13 -15.26 -11.74 -7.85
CA VAL A 13 -15.88 -11.86 -6.53
C VAL A 13 -16.69 -13.15 -6.41
N GLY A 14 -17.42 -13.55 -7.46
CA GLY A 14 -18.15 -14.82 -7.52
C GLY A 14 -17.22 -16.00 -7.32
N PHE A 15 -16.07 -15.99 -7.99
CA PHE A 15 -15.03 -17.01 -7.82
C PHE A 15 -14.48 -17.03 -6.37
N LEU A 16 -14.15 -15.88 -5.80
CA LEU A 16 -13.68 -15.81 -4.42
C LEU A 16 -14.70 -16.36 -3.42
N LYS A 17 -15.99 -16.07 -3.61
CA LYS A 17 -17.07 -16.58 -2.74
C LYS A 17 -17.26 -18.09 -2.79
N GLN A 18 -16.85 -18.75 -3.87
CA GLN A 18 -16.87 -20.21 -3.95
C GLN A 18 -15.76 -20.85 -3.09
N HIS A 19 -14.66 -20.13 -2.85
CA HIS A 19 -13.49 -20.64 -2.12
C HIS A 19 -13.41 -20.11 -0.68
N LEU A 20 -14.10 -19.01 -0.38
CA LEU A 20 -14.01 -18.28 0.88
C LEU A 20 -15.41 -18.06 1.46
N SER A 21 -15.68 -18.62 2.63
CA SER A 21 -17.00 -18.56 3.26
C SER A 21 -17.36 -17.18 3.83
N VAL A 22 -16.37 -16.38 4.21
CA VAL A 22 -16.56 -15.06 4.83
C VAL A 22 -15.54 -14.07 4.30
N ALA A 23 -16.00 -12.88 3.93
CA ALA A 23 -15.13 -11.79 3.54
C ALA A 23 -14.52 -11.10 4.76
N PRO A 24 -13.18 -10.95 4.83
CA PRO A 24 -12.54 -10.14 5.87
C PRO A 24 -12.89 -8.66 5.72
N ALA A 25 -13.09 -7.96 6.86
CA ALA A 25 -13.30 -6.51 6.84
C ALA A 25 -12.01 -5.72 6.56
N VAL A 26 -10.85 -6.33 6.80
CA VAL A 26 -9.52 -5.72 6.63
C VAL A 26 -8.77 -6.42 5.52
N GLY A 27 -8.14 -5.64 4.66
CA GLY A 27 -7.23 -6.12 3.63
C GLY A 27 -5.86 -5.47 3.71
N ILE A 28 -4.85 -6.13 3.18
CA ILE A 28 -3.50 -5.59 3.04
C ILE A 28 -2.97 -5.83 1.63
N VAL A 29 -2.41 -4.80 1.02
CA VAL A 29 -1.61 -4.92 -0.20
C VAL A 29 -0.14 -4.93 0.19
N MET A 30 0.52 -6.06 -0.01
CA MET A 30 1.91 -6.22 0.36
C MET A 30 2.82 -5.81 -0.78
N GLY A 31 3.66 -4.81 -0.51
CA GLY A 31 4.74 -4.40 -1.39
C GLY A 31 5.99 -5.28 -1.25
N SER A 32 7.00 -4.94 -2.04
CA SER A 32 8.31 -5.61 -2.02
C SER A 32 8.87 -5.71 -0.59
N GLY A 33 9.28 -6.91 -0.22
CA GLY A 33 9.87 -7.21 1.08
C GLY A 33 8.92 -7.64 2.19
N LEU A 34 7.57 -7.60 2.00
CA LEU A 34 6.60 -8.07 3.01
C LEU A 34 5.97 -9.43 2.70
N GLY A 35 6.31 -10.07 1.57
CA GLY A 35 5.69 -11.33 1.15
C GLY A 35 5.69 -12.43 2.21
N GLY A 36 6.76 -12.53 3.02
CA GLY A 36 6.83 -13.49 4.11
C GLY A 36 5.84 -13.28 5.28
N LEU A 37 5.01 -12.23 5.25
CA LEU A 37 4.00 -12.01 6.29
C LEU A 37 2.87 -13.07 6.22
N VAL A 38 2.55 -13.56 5.01
CA VAL A 38 1.51 -14.59 4.83
C VAL A 38 1.88 -15.93 5.46
N GLU A 39 3.18 -16.23 5.61
CA GLU A 39 3.67 -17.43 6.27
C GLU A 39 3.31 -17.48 7.77
N GLU A 40 3.00 -16.32 8.36
CA GLU A 40 2.60 -16.20 9.77
C GLU A 40 1.08 -16.17 9.95
N MET A 41 0.30 -16.29 8.87
CA MET A 41 -1.14 -16.37 8.95
C MET A 41 -1.59 -17.75 9.42
N GLU A 42 -2.59 -17.76 10.28
CA GLU A 42 -3.24 -18.99 10.74
C GLU A 42 -4.36 -19.40 9.78
N ARG A 43 -4.45 -20.70 9.48
CA ARG A 43 -5.46 -21.28 8.56
C ARG A 43 -5.53 -20.53 7.22
N PRO A 44 -4.41 -20.31 6.53
CA PRO A 44 -4.40 -19.57 5.29
C PRO A 44 -5.05 -20.37 4.17
N VAL A 45 -5.86 -19.70 3.37
CA VAL A 45 -6.34 -20.16 2.07
C VAL A 45 -5.62 -19.36 1.00
N HIS A 46 -4.89 -20.03 0.13
CA HIS A 46 -4.13 -19.43 -0.96
C HIS A 46 -4.88 -19.59 -2.28
N ILE A 47 -5.03 -18.50 -3.02
CA ILE A 47 -5.67 -18.47 -4.34
C ILE A 47 -4.76 -17.68 -5.27
N ARG A 48 -4.22 -18.34 -6.31
CA ARG A 48 -3.33 -17.67 -7.27
C ARG A 48 -4.11 -16.64 -8.08
N TYR A 49 -3.51 -15.51 -8.38
CA TYR A 49 -4.12 -14.48 -9.23
C TYR A 49 -4.53 -15.04 -10.59
N ALA A 50 -3.71 -15.93 -11.16
CA ALA A 50 -3.99 -16.57 -12.44
C ALA A 50 -5.26 -17.44 -12.47
N ASP A 51 -5.74 -17.89 -11.31
CA ASP A 51 -6.94 -18.70 -11.19
C ASP A 51 -8.22 -17.84 -11.02
N ILE A 52 -8.06 -16.56 -10.65
CA ILE A 52 -9.17 -15.63 -10.44
C ILE A 52 -9.52 -14.95 -11.78
N PRO A 53 -10.77 -14.99 -12.24
CA PRO A 53 -11.15 -14.34 -13.49
C PRO A 53 -10.73 -12.88 -13.54
N HIS A 54 -10.14 -12.45 -14.67
CA HIS A 54 -9.70 -11.06 -14.94
C HIS A 54 -8.64 -10.49 -14.00
N PHE A 55 -8.14 -11.26 -13.04
CA PHE A 55 -7.18 -10.77 -12.08
C PHE A 55 -5.80 -10.60 -12.73
N PRO A 56 -5.16 -9.43 -12.60
CA PRO A 56 -3.87 -9.20 -13.24
C PRO A 56 -2.75 -9.99 -12.53
N VAL A 57 -1.82 -10.52 -13.33
CA VAL A 57 -0.66 -11.25 -12.83
C VAL A 57 0.59 -10.38 -12.99
N SER A 58 1.36 -10.22 -11.91
CA SER A 58 2.61 -9.47 -11.93
C SER A 58 3.74 -10.27 -12.57
N SER A 59 4.60 -9.57 -13.33
CA SER A 59 5.85 -10.08 -13.88
C SER A 59 7.06 -9.83 -12.96
N VAL A 60 6.87 -9.09 -11.88
CA VAL A 60 7.96 -8.67 -10.97
C VAL A 60 8.39 -9.84 -10.08
N LYS A 61 9.69 -10.14 -10.12
CA LYS A 61 10.29 -11.16 -9.22
C LYS A 61 10.09 -10.78 -7.76
N GLY A 62 9.67 -11.78 -6.94
CA GLY A 62 9.41 -11.58 -5.51
C GLY A 62 7.95 -11.26 -5.17
N HIS A 63 7.06 -11.15 -6.16
CA HIS A 63 5.63 -11.11 -5.96
C HIS A 63 5.06 -12.51 -6.16
N ALA A 64 4.47 -13.10 -5.11
CA ALA A 64 3.90 -14.45 -5.17
C ALA A 64 2.68 -14.53 -6.10
N GLY A 65 1.95 -13.42 -6.27
CA GLY A 65 0.78 -13.34 -7.12
C GLY A 65 -0.41 -14.14 -6.57
N GLU A 66 -0.70 -13.98 -5.28
CA GLU A 66 -1.75 -14.72 -4.59
C GLU A 66 -2.63 -13.81 -3.74
N VAL A 67 -3.93 -14.12 -3.70
CA VAL A 67 -4.83 -13.72 -2.62
C VAL A 67 -4.69 -14.75 -1.50
N VAL A 68 -4.37 -14.29 -0.30
CA VAL A 68 -4.29 -15.15 0.88
C VAL A 68 -5.29 -14.67 1.92
N VAL A 69 -6.18 -15.53 2.36
CA VAL A 69 -7.18 -15.21 3.40
C VAL A 69 -6.96 -16.12 4.60
N GLY A 70 -6.87 -15.54 5.78
CA GLY A 70 -6.63 -16.26 7.02
C GLY A 70 -6.65 -15.33 8.22
N TYR A 71 -6.10 -15.77 9.33
CA TYR A 71 -6.03 -14.96 10.55
C TYR A 71 -4.59 -14.50 10.79
N LEU A 72 -4.43 -13.24 11.16
CA LEU A 72 -3.16 -12.68 11.59
C LEU A 72 -3.39 -11.83 12.84
N SER A 73 -2.67 -12.14 13.93
CA SER A 73 -2.86 -11.48 15.23
C SER A 73 -4.32 -11.51 15.72
N GLY A 74 -5.03 -12.61 15.48
CA GLY A 74 -6.43 -12.81 15.84
C GLY A 74 -7.45 -12.07 14.94
N ARG A 75 -7.02 -11.42 13.86
CA ARG A 75 -7.89 -10.72 12.91
C ARG A 75 -8.01 -11.49 11.61
N HIS A 76 -9.23 -11.66 11.11
CA HIS A 76 -9.49 -12.20 9.77
C HIS A 76 -9.06 -11.18 8.73
N LEU A 77 -8.18 -11.55 7.82
CA LEU A 77 -7.45 -10.67 6.90
C LEU A 77 -7.45 -11.25 5.49
N LEU A 78 -7.62 -10.39 4.49
CA LEU A 78 -7.32 -10.67 3.10
C LEU A 78 -6.00 -9.99 2.73
N ALA A 79 -5.01 -10.77 2.33
CA ALA A 79 -3.72 -10.27 1.88
C ALA A 79 -3.56 -10.45 0.37
N LEU A 80 -3.18 -9.38 -0.32
CA LEU A 80 -2.65 -9.47 -1.68
C LEU A 80 -1.14 -9.65 -1.57
N SER A 81 -0.66 -10.87 -1.84
CA SER A 81 0.76 -11.23 -1.81
C SER A 81 1.41 -10.88 -3.14
N GLY A 82 1.73 -9.60 -3.30
CA GLY A 82 2.22 -8.98 -4.52
C GLY A 82 1.21 -8.03 -5.14
N ARG A 83 1.70 -7.22 -6.07
CA ARG A 83 0.90 -6.26 -6.87
C ARG A 83 1.43 -6.17 -8.28
N VAL A 84 0.59 -5.69 -9.19
CA VAL A 84 1.01 -5.27 -10.53
C VAL A 84 1.35 -3.77 -10.53
N HIS A 85 2.27 -3.37 -11.39
CA HIS A 85 2.69 -1.98 -11.49
C HIS A 85 2.42 -1.42 -12.89
N TYR A 86 2.26 -0.10 -12.95
CA TYR A 86 2.05 0.60 -14.20
C TYR A 86 3.19 0.37 -15.21
N TYR A 87 4.45 0.34 -14.72
CA TYR A 87 5.63 0.11 -15.58
C TYR A 87 5.73 -1.31 -16.18
N GLU A 88 4.89 -2.24 -15.73
CA GLU A 88 4.78 -3.57 -16.36
C GLU A 88 3.96 -3.55 -17.67
N GLY A 89 3.49 -2.37 -18.10
CA GLY A 89 2.67 -2.18 -19.29
C GLY A 89 1.16 -2.30 -19.02
N HIS A 90 0.76 -2.40 -17.77
CA HIS A 90 -0.64 -2.41 -17.39
C HIS A 90 -1.25 -1.01 -17.40
N SER A 91 -2.54 -0.90 -17.75
CA SER A 91 -3.30 0.34 -17.56
C SER A 91 -3.51 0.61 -16.06
N LEU A 92 -3.77 1.87 -15.68
CA LEU A 92 -4.09 2.18 -14.28
C LEU A 92 -5.37 1.47 -13.80
N GLU A 93 -6.30 1.23 -14.70
CA GLU A 93 -7.51 0.42 -14.43
C GLU A 93 -7.14 -1.00 -14.01
N THR A 94 -6.22 -1.62 -14.73
CA THR A 94 -5.73 -2.97 -14.39
C THR A 94 -5.01 -2.97 -13.05
N VAL A 95 -4.18 -1.94 -12.78
CA VAL A 95 -3.44 -1.81 -11.51
C VAL A 95 -4.39 -1.77 -10.30
N VAL A 96 -5.53 -1.08 -10.43
CA VAL A 96 -6.49 -0.91 -9.33
C VAL A 96 -7.59 -1.97 -9.27
N PHE A 97 -7.65 -2.88 -10.24
CA PHE A 97 -8.69 -3.90 -10.32
C PHE A 97 -8.79 -4.76 -9.05
N SER A 98 -7.64 -5.16 -8.49
CA SER A 98 -7.59 -5.92 -7.25
C SER A 98 -8.25 -5.19 -6.06
N ILE A 99 -8.13 -3.88 -6.00
CA ILE A 99 -8.78 -3.04 -4.98
C ILE A 99 -10.30 -3.05 -5.17
N ALA A 100 -10.77 -3.00 -6.41
CA ALA A 100 -12.19 -3.08 -6.71
C ALA A 100 -12.79 -4.42 -6.30
N VAL A 101 -12.08 -5.51 -6.60
CA VAL A 101 -12.48 -6.85 -6.17
C VAL A 101 -12.52 -6.95 -4.64
N MET A 102 -11.49 -6.46 -3.93
CA MET A 102 -11.49 -6.43 -2.46
C MET A 102 -12.70 -5.67 -1.89
N ALA A 103 -12.98 -4.48 -2.41
CA ALA A 103 -14.10 -3.64 -1.95
C ALA A 103 -15.45 -4.33 -2.18
N SER A 104 -15.65 -4.90 -3.38
CA SER A 104 -16.87 -5.61 -3.77
C SER A 104 -17.01 -6.94 -3.02
N PHE A 105 -15.90 -7.62 -2.70
CA PHE A 105 -15.91 -8.83 -1.87
C PHE A 105 -16.33 -8.55 -0.43
N GLY A 106 -16.10 -7.33 0.09
CA GLY A 106 -16.56 -6.92 1.43
C GLY A 106 -15.53 -6.25 2.31
N VAL A 107 -14.30 -6.09 1.84
CA VAL A 107 -13.24 -5.38 2.58
C VAL A 107 -13.62 -3.91 2.75
N ARG A 108 -13.47 -3.38 3.96
CA ARG A 108 -13.83 -1.99 4.32
C ARG A 108 -12.62 -1.14 4.69
N THR A 109 -11.54 -1.77 5.05
CA THR A 109 -10.27 -1.11 5.40
C THR A 109 -9.14 -1.77 4.63
N VAL A 110 -8.28 -0.98 4.01
CA VAL A 110 -7.09 -1.48 3.33
C VAL A 110 -5.83 -0.83 3.88
N ILE A 111 -4.84 -1.67 4.19
CA ILE A 111 -3.47 -1.27 4.46
C ILE A 111 -2.70 -1.41 3.16
N VAL A 112 -2.10 -0.33 2.66
CA VAL A 112 -1.22 -0.36 1.49
C VAL A 112 0.23 -0.19 1.95
N THR A 113 1.12 -1.05 1.48
CA THR A 113 2.53 -1.00 1.85
C THR A 113 3.42 -0.95 0.63
N ASN A 114 4.58 -0.31 0.74
CA ASN A 114 5.58 -0.24 -0.32
C ASN A 114 7.00 -0.13 0.23
N ALA A 115 7.98 -0.46 -0.61
CA ALA A 115 9.35 -0.03 -0.47
C ALA A 115 9.50 1.36 -1.12
N ALA A 116 10.27 2.26 -0.53
CA ALA A 116 10.44 3.63 -1.01
C ALA A 116 11.87 4.14 -0.83
N GLY A 117 12.29 5.01 -1.76
CA GLY A 117 13.50 5.82 -1.62
C GLY A 117 13.25 7.04 -0.72
N GLY A 118 14.08 7.22 0.31
CA GLY A 118 13.98 8.37 1.22
C GLY A 118 14.52 9.65 0.58
N ILE A 119 13.66 10.68 0.45
CA ILE A 119 14.02 12.03 -0.01
C ILE A 119 14.33 12.94 1.18
N ASN A 120 13.60 12.79 2.27
CA ASN A 120 13.82 13.51 3.51
C ASN A 120 15.16 13.08 4.12
N LYS A 121 16.05 14.03 4.40
CA LYS A 121 17.39 13.77 4.94
C LYS A 121 17.39 13.11 6.33
N SER A 122 16.29 13.24 7.07
CA SER A 122 16.12 12.58 8.37
C SER A 122 15.72 11.11 8.25
N PHE A 123 15.41 10.63 7.03
CA PHE A 123 15.06 9.24 6.79
C PHE A 123 16.30 8.40 6.49
N SER A 124 16.32 7.20 7.03
CA SER A 124 17.39 6.22 6.86
C SER A 124 16.82 4.87 6.39
N PRO A 125 17.58 4.06 5.66
CA PRO A 125 17.18 2.68 5.36
C PRO A 125 16.80 1.92 6.64
N GLY A 126 15.61 1.28 6.61
CA GLY A 126 15.00 0.63 7.76
C GLY A 126 13.92 1.44 8.47
N ASP A 127 13.79 2.73 8.17
CA ASP A 127 12.71 3.54 8.73
C ASP A 127 11.34 3.10 8.21
N ILE A 128 10.35 3.15 9.10
CA ILE A 128 8.94 2.95 8.78
C ILE A 128 8.25 4.30 8.80
N VAL A 129 7.60 4.64 7.69
CA VAL A 129 6.94 5.93 7.51
C VAL A 129 5.45 5.71 7.28
N VAL A 130 4.58 6.31 8.12
CA VAL A 130 3.16 6.38 7.82
C VAL A 130 2.90 7.47 6.81
N ILE A 131 2.18 7.14 5.74
CA ILE A 131 1.86 8.08 4.66
C ILE A 131 0.77 9.03 5.15
N THR A 132 1.06 10.33 5.15
CA THR A 132 0.12 11.39 5.55
C THR A 132 -0.54 12.07 4.37
N GLY A 133 0.09 12.02 3.21
CA GLY A 133 -0.38 12.56 1.94
C GLY A 133 0.46 12.02 0.80
N HIS A 134 0.06 12.32 -0.42
CA HIS A 134 0.83 11.91 -1.58
C HIS A 134 0.81 12.94 -2.71
N MET A 135 1.77 12.80 -3.61
CA MET A 135 1.82 13.45 -4.93
C MET A 135 1.63 12.37 -5.98
N ASP A 136 0.59 12.50 -6.79
CA ASP A 136 0.32 11.61 -7.92
C ASP A 136 0.96 12.18 -9.18
N LEU A 137 2.15 11.68 -9.50
CA LEU A 137 2.92 12.07 -10.68
C LEU A 137 2.95 10.93 -11.73
N MET A 138 2.08 9.92 -11.56
CA MET A 138 1.95 8.79 -12.50
C MET A 138 1.00 9.09 -13.66
N ARG A 139 0.24 10.19 -13.60
CA ARG A 139 -0.83 10.48 -14.55
C ARG A 139 -0.27 11.10 -15.83
N GLU A 140 -0.55 10.43 -16.95
CA GLU A 140 -0.25 10.94 -18.29
C GLU A 140 -1.31 11.92 -18.81
N ILE A 141 -2.54 11.89 -18.27
CA ILE A 141 -3.66 12.68 -18.74
C ILE A 141 -4.30 13.40 -17.55
N PRO A 142 -4.61 14.70 -17.71
CA PRO A 142 -5.42 15.40 -16.73
C PRO A 142 -6.73 14.63 -16.56
N LEU A 143 -7.02 14.15 -15.36
CA LEU A 143 -8.35 13.64 -15.06
C LEU A 143 -9.36 14.64 -15.58
N LYS A 144 -10.37 14.17 -16.34
CA LYS A 144 -11.61 14.91 -16.48
C LYS A 144 -12.14 15.08 -15.06
N ILE A 145 -11.80 16.22 -14.47
CA ILE A 145 -12.35 16.62 -13.18
C ILE A 145 -13.82 16.76 -13.46
N SER A 146 -14.61 15.79 -13.04
CA SER A 146 -16.06 15.93 -13.07
C SER A 146 -16.35 17.16 -12.20
N ALA A 147 -16.80 18.23 -12.87
CA ALA A 147 -17.23 19.44 -12.21
C ALA A 147 -18.21 19.05 -11.10
N GLY A 148 -17.84 19.33 -9.83
CA GLY A 148 -18.69 19.05 -8.67
C GLY A 148 -18.12 18.14 -7.59
N ARG A 149 -16.98 17.46 -7.78
CA ARG A 149 -16.36 16.73 -6.67
C ARG A 149 -15.52 17.69 -5.82
N ARG A 150 -16.00 17.97 -4.61
CA ARG A 150 -15.22 18.59 -3.54
C ARG A 150 -13.85 17.94 -3.49
N ARG A 151 -12.77 18.75 -3.30
CA ARG A 151 -11.42 18.26 -2.97
C ARG A 151 -11.55 17.09 -2.02
N SER A 152 -10.98 15.94 -2.39
CA SER A 152 -11.11 14.72 -1.61
C SER A 152 -10.67 15.02 -0.19
N LYS A 153 -11.56 14.77 0.77
CA LYS A 153 -11.17 14.60 2.16
C LYS A 153 -9.98 13.63 2.18
N GLU A 154 -9.06 13.89 3.08
CA GLU A 154 -7.87 13.10 3.39
C GLU A 154 -7.98 11.61 2.97
N ILE A 155 -7.10 11.16 2.07
CA ILE A 155 -7.13 9.77 1.56
C ILE A 155 -6.77 8.80 2.67
N TYR A 156 -5.68 9.09 3.38
CA TYR A 156 -5.19 8.26 4.48
C TYR A 156 -5.91 8.62 5.78
N ASP A 157 -6.62 7.67 6.36
CA ASP A 157 -7.50 7.90 7.51
C ASP A 157 -6.71 8.35 8.76
N PRO A 158 -6.99 9.53 9.33
CA PRO A 158 -6.23 10.07 10.46
C PRO A 158 -6.33 9.20 11.72
N LYS A 159 -7.49 8.58 11.97
CA LYS A 159 -7.68 7.68 13.11
C LYS A 159 -6.79 6.46 13.04
N TYR A 160 -6.68 5.86 11.84
CA TYR A 160 -5.81 4.70 11.65
C TYR A 160 -4.33 5.07 11.73
N ARG A 161 -3.97 6.30 11.35
CA ARG A 161 -2.61 6.80 11.58
C ARG A 161 -2.29 6.93 13.07
N GLU A 162 -3.25 7.36 13.88
CA GLU A 162 -3.10 7.41 15.35
C GLU A 162 -2.98 6.00 15.95
N GLN A 163 -3.84 5.07 15.55
CA GLN A 163 -3.75 3.68 15.99
C GLN A 163 -2.41 3.04 15.59
N ALA A 164 -1.91 3.37 14.39
CA ALA A 164 -0.59 2.92 13.95
C ALA A 164 0.56 3.51 14.80
N ALA A 165 0.43 4.75 15.25
CA ALA A 165 1.41 5.36 16.16
C ALA A 165 1.42 4.67 17.53
N CYS A 166 0.24 4.33 18.07
CA CYS A 166 0.13 3.54 19.29
C CYS A 166 0.77 2.14 19.10
N ALA A 167 0.43 1.46 18.00
CA ALA A 167 1.01 0.15 17.68
C ALA A 167 2.54 0.19 17.57
N ALA A 168 3.10 1.25 16.98
CA ALA A 168 4.54 1.44 16.89
C ALA A 168 5.19 1.59 18.26
N ALA A 169 4.61 2.38 19.15
CA ALA A 169 5.08 2.57 20.52
C ALA A 169 5.08 1.24 21.31
N GLU A 170 4.03 0.43 21.17
CA GLU A 170 3.90 -0.87 21.85
C GLU A 170 4.99 -1.88 21.44
N VAL A 171 5.51 -1.76 20.22
CA VAL A 171 6.57 -2.67 19.72
C VAL A 171 7.95 -2.01 19.65
N GLY A 172 8.12 -0.81 20.21
CA GLY A 172 9.38 -0.10 20.24
C GLY A 172 9.90 0.32 18.85
N VAL A 173 8.99 0.65 17.93
CA VAL A 173 9.30 1.14 16.58
C VAL A 173 9.09 2.65 16.52
N THR A 174 10.08 3.37 16.01
CA THR A 174 9.94 4.79 15.68
C THR A 174 9.17 4.93 14.37
N LEU A 175 7.90 5.36 14.44
CA LEU A 175 7.07 5.61 13.27
C LEU A 175 7.24 7.07 12.81
N LYS A 176 7.82 7.25 11.62
CA LYS A 176 7.94 8.56 10.98
C LYS A 176 6.66 8.90 10.20
N LYS A 177 6.53 10.17 9.79
CA LYS A 177 5.41 10.67 8.97
C LYS A 177 5.97 11.28 7.70
N GLY A 178 5.29 11.12 6.57
CA GLY A 178 5.78 11.72 5.33
C GLY A 178 4.79 11.72 4.18
N VAL A 179 5.12 12.53 3.17
CA VAL A 179 4.42 12.66 1.90
C VAL A 179 5.10 11.76 0.87
N TYR A 180 4.33 10.88 0.25
CA TYR A 180 4.81 9.94 -0.75
C TYR A 180 4.63 10.51 -2.17
N ALA A 181 5.69 10.53 -2.98
CA ALA A 181 5.62 10.84 -4.40
C ALA A 181 5.55 9.54 -5.21
N ALA A 182 4.51 9.39 -6.03
CA ALA A 182 4.35 8.26 -6.93
C ALA A 182 4.76 8.64 -8.35
N LEU A 183 5.72 7.91 -8.91
CA LEU A 183 6.17 8.02 -10.30
C LEU A 183 5.89 6.74 -11.07
N SER A 184 5.84 6.84 -12.40
CA SER A 184 5.51 5.70 -13.26
C SER A 184 6.58 4.60 -13.29
N GLY A 185 7.85 4.93 -13.09
CA GLY A 185 8.96 3.97 -13.29
C GLY A 185 9.16 3.60 -14.77
N PRO A 186 9.89 2.51 -15.10
CA PRO A 186 10.65 1.62 -14.22
C PRO A 186 12.01 2.17 -13.78
N SER A 187 12.47 3.27 -14.38
CA SER A 187 13.77 3.87 -14.06
C SER A 187 13.71 4.60 -12.73
N TYR A 188 14.79 4.49 -11.95
CA TYR A 188 14.96 5.37 -10.79
C TYR A 188 15.14 6.82 -11.23
N GLU A 189 14.79 7.73 -10.34
CA GLU A 189 14.87 9.16 -10.54
C GLU A 189 16.34 9.62 -10.66
N THR A 190 16.53 10.70 -11.38
CA THR A 190 17.81 11.40 -11.41
C THR A 190 17.98 12.28 -10.14
N PRO A 191 19.22 12.66 -9.76
CA PRO A 191 19.43 13.59 -8.66
C PRO A 191 18.71 14.95 -8.82
N ALA A 192 18.46 15.38 -10.06
CA ALA A 192 17.72 16.61 -10.35
C ALA A 192 16.24 16.46 -10.05
N GLU A 193 15.63 15.36 -10.45
CA GLU A 193 14.23 15.03 -10.13
C GLU A 193 14.02 14.90 -8.62
N ILE A 194 14.94 14.24 -7.89
CA ILE A 194 14.88 14.14 -6.43
C ILE A 194 14.95 15.53 -5.77
N ARG A 195 15.79 16.43 -6.26
CA ARG A 195 15.80 17.81 -5.75
C ARG A 195 14.48 18.54 -5.98
N ALA A 196 13.88 18.36 -7.18
CA ALA A 196 12.59 18.96 -7.52
C ALA A 196 11.47 18.39 -6.61
N LEU A 197 11.37 17.08 -6.47
CA LEU A 197 10.41 16.40 -5.59
C LEU A 197 10.51 16.90 -4.14
N ARG A 198 11.73 17.04 -3.63
CA ARG A 198 11.96 17.57 -2.29
C ARG A 198 11.50 19.01 -2.15
N THR A 199 11.76 19.85 -3.15
CA THR A 199 11.30 21.26 -3.17
C THR A 199 9.78 21.33 -3.20
N MET A 200 9.10 20.39 -3.86
CA MET A 200 7.63 20.27 -3.84
C MET A 200 7.08 19.74 -2.52
N GLY A 201 7.91 19.22 -1.62
CA GLY A 201 7.51 18.72 -0.30
C GLY A 201 7.34 17.21 -0.20
N ALA A 202 7.91 16.44 -1.13
CA ALA A 202 7.95 14.99 -1.01
C ALA A 202 9.02 14.55 0.01
N ASP A 203 8.66 13.57 0.86
CA ASP A 203 9.56 12.95 1.85
C ASP A 203 10.14 11.63 1.36
N MET A 204 9.46 10.96 0.45
CA MET A 204 9.85 9.66 -0.12
C MET A 204 9.25 9.47 -1.49
N VAL A 205 9.81 8.54 -2.26
CA VAL A 205 9.42 8.28 -3.65
C VAL A 205 9.32 6.78 -3.93
N GLY A 206 8.41 6.42 -4.84
CA GLY A 206 8.29 5.05 -5.36
C GLY A 206 7.30 4.98 -6.53
N MET A 207 6.99 3.76 -6.97
CA MET A 207 6.33 3.51 -8.26
C MET A 207 4.99 2.78 -8.12
N SER A 208 4.27 2.96 -6.99
CA SER A 208 3.04 2.22 -6.69
C SER A 208 2.13 3.00 -5.74
N THR A 209 1.16 2.31 -5.12
CA THR A 209 0.42 2.74 -3.92
C THR A 209 -0.62 3.83 -4.14
N VAL A 210 -0.30 4.90 -4.86
CA VAL A 210 -1.21 6.05 -5.02
C VAL A 210 -2.47 5.70 -5.82
N PRO A 211 -2.38 4.97 -6.95
CA PRO A 211 -3.58 4.50 -7.65
C PRO A 211 -4.48 3.65 -6.77
N GLU A 212 -3.89 2.68 -6.05
CA GLU A 212 -4.61 1.76 -5.16
C GLU A 212 -5.27 2.50 -3.99
N ALA A 213 -4.55 3.41 -3.32
CA ALA A 213 -5.08 4.22 -2.22
C ALA A 213 -6.23 5.15 -2.68
N THR A 214 -6.08 5.75 -3.87
CA THR A 214 -7.07 6.63 -4.45
C THR A 214 -8.34 5.87 -4.82
N GLU A 215 -8.18 4.68 -5.43
CA GLU A 215 -9.30 3.82 -5.81
C GLU A 215 -10.02 3.27 -4.58
N ALA A 216 -9.28 2.79 -3.57
CA ALA A 216 -9.85 2.32 -2.32
C ALA A 216 -10.71 3.42 -1.66
N ARG A 217 -10.20 4.65 -1.63
CA ARG A 217 -10.95 5.79 -1.10
C ARG A 217 -12.18 6.13 -1.93
N ARG A 218 -12.09 6.04 -3.27
CA ARG A 218 -13.22 6.23 -4.19
C ARG A 218 -14.35 5.23 -3.92
N LEU A 219 -13.98 3.98 -3.62
CA LEU A 219 -14.90 2.88 -3.28
C LEU A 219 -15.40 2.91 -1.83
N GLY A 220 -15.06 3.96 -1.07
CA GLY A 220 -15.54 4.15 0.29
C GLY A 220 -14.76 3.39 1.36
N MET A 221 -13.66 2.74 1.00
CA MET A 221 -12.78 2.08 1.97
C MET A 221 -12.01 3.09 2.81
N LYS A 222 -11.63 2.69 4.02
CA LYS A 222 -10.64 3.37 4.85
C LYS A 222 -9.24 2.95 4.41
N VAL A 223 -8.33 3.90 4.31
CA VAL A 223 -6.96 3.64 3.83
C VAL A 223 -5.93 3.99 4.88
N LEU A 224 -4.99 3.08 5.11
CA LEU A 224 -3.78 3.29 5.90
C LEU A 224 -2.58 2.93 5.03
N GLY A 225 -1.60 3.83 4.89
CA GLY A 225 -0.45 3.63 4.04
C GLY A 225 0.87 3.62 4.81
N PHE A 226 1.76 2.70 4.48
CA PHE A 226 3.12 2.65 5.02
C PHE A 226 4.15 2.53 3.91
N SER A 227 5.22 3.30 4.03
CA SER A 227 6.43 3.14 3.24
C SER A 227 7.56 2.63 4.13
N PHE A 228 8.28 1.63 3.64
CA PHE A 228 9.51 1.14 4.24
C PHE A 228 10.68 1.73 3.45
N ILE A 229 11.49 2.53 4.11
CA ILE A 229 12.64 3.17 3.46
C ILE A 229 13.71 2.12 3.25
N THR A 230 13.97 1.78 1.99
CA THR A 230 14.95 0.75 1.61
C THR A 230 16.30 1.33 1.24
N ASN A 231 16.31 2.55 0.76
CA ASN A 231 17.50 3.27 0.32
C ASN A 231 17.28 4.79 0.44
N GLN A 232 18.33 5.55 0.40
CA GLN A 232 18.23 6.98 0.14
C GLN A 232 17.98 7.22 -1.36
N ALA A 233 17.16 8.21 -1.70
CA ALA A 233 16.87 8.54 -3.09
C ALA A 233 18.13 9.06 -3.83
N ALA A 234 18.08 9.05 -5.16
CA ALA A 234 19.22 9.39 -6.01
C ALA A 234 19.90 10.73 -5.66
N GLY A 235 21.21 10.70 -5.60
CA GLY A 235 22.04 11.90 -5.27
C GLY A 235 22.07 12.27 -3.78
N LEU A 236 21.46 11.48 -2.89
CA LEU A 236 21.52 11.65 -1.44
C LEU A 236 22.50 10.65 -0.79
N SER A 237 22.78 9.54 -1.45
CA SER A 237 23.82 8.58 -1.10
C SER A 237 25.02 8.71 -2.02
N LYS A 238 26.21 8.31 -1.55
CA LYS A 238 27.42 8.21 -2.38
C LYS A 238 27.41 6.99 -3.30
N ASN A 239 26.63 5.97 -2.95
CA ASN A 239 26.52 4.74 -3.72
C ASN A 239 25.42 4.86 -4.80
N PRO A 240 25.64 4.29 -5.99
CA PRO A 240 24.59 4.19 -7.00
C PRO A 240 23.45 3.31 -6.49
N LEU A 241 22.20 3.69 -6.83
CA LEU A 241 21.02 2.91 -6.49
C LEU A 241 21.01 1.58 -7.25
N SER A 242 20.62 0.51 -6.58
CA SER A 242 20.41 -0.79 -7.19
C SER A 242 19.17 -1.49 -6.63
N HIS A 243 18.52 -2.30 -7.46
CA HIS A 243 17.39 -3.13 -7.00
C HIS A 243 17.86 -4.18 -5.96
N GLN A 244 19.12 -4.61 -6.05
CA GLN A 244 19.71 -5.52 -5.09
C GLN A 244 19.77 -4.91 -3.68
N GLU A 245 20.14 -3.63 -3.56
CA GLU A 245 20.15 -2.91 -2.27
C GLU A 245 18.74 -2.87 -1.64
N VAL A 246 17.70 -2.67 -2.46
CA VAL A 246 16.30 -2.70 -2.01
C VAL A 246 15.94 -4.07 -1.43
N ILE A 247 16.31 -5.15 -2.11
CA ILE A 247 16.05 -6.53 -1.65
C ILE A 247 16.77 -6.82 -0.35
N GLU A 248 18.06 -6.53 -0.26
CA GLU A 248 18.89 -6.81 0.92
C GLU A 248 18.43 -5.99 2.13
N THR A 249 18.13 -4.71 1.93
CA THR A 249 17.60 -3.87 3.00
C THR A 249 16.23 -4.35 3.46
N SER A 250 15.34 -4.68 2.54
CA SER A 250 14.03 -5.25 2.87
C SER A 250 14.16 -6.53 3.69
N ALA A 251 15.04 -7.45 3.30
CA ALA A 251 15.28 -8.69 4.02
C ALA A 251 15.83 -8.44 5.44
N ARG A 252 16.75 -7.49 5.58
CA ARG A 252 17.34 -7.11 6.88
C ARG A 252 16.32 -6.60 7.88
N TYR A 253 15.39 -5.76 7.43
CA TYR A 253 14.40 -5.11 8.31
C TYR A 253 13.03 -5.81 8.34
N LEU A 254 12.87 -6.88 7.57
CA LEU A 254 11.61 -7.66 7.51
C LEU A 254 11.09 -8.09 8.89
N PRO A 255 11.90 -8.57 9.85
CA PRO A 255 11.40 -8.93 11.18
C PRO A 255 10.74 -7.75 11.91
N THR A 256 11.33 -6.56 11.81
CA THR A 256 10.79 -5.34 12.43
C THR A 256 9.50 -4.91 11.72
N MET A 257 9.48 -4.96 10.39
CA MET A 257 8.30 -4.65 9.59
C MET A 257 7.14 -5.59 9.91
N LYS A 258 7.38 -6.90 9.95
CA LYS A 258 6.39 -7.92 10.33
C LYS A 258 5.81 -7.66 11.72
N ARG A 259 6.68 -7.46 12.72
CA ARG A 259 6.26 -7.17 14.10
C ARG A 259 5.38 -5.93 14.17
N PHE A 260 5.76 -4.85 13.48
CA PHE A 260 4.99 -3.61 13.42
C PHE A 260 3.64 -3.82 12.75
N ILE A 261 3.58 -4.41 11.55
CA ILE A 261 2.32 -4.63 10.81
C ILE A 261 1.38 -5.55 11.58
N LYS A 262 1.89 -6.59 12.22
CA LYS A 262 1.08 -7.47 13.10
C LYS A 262 0.44 -6.70 14.25
N GLN A 263 1.18 -5.80 14.88
CA GLN A 263 0.65 -4.97 15.95
C GLN A 263 -0.37 -3.94 15.43
N VAL A 264 -0.12 -3.35 14.25
CA VAL A 264 -1.10 -2.47 13.57
C VAL A 264 -2.40 -3.23 13.32
N ILE A 265 -2.35 -4.42 12.72
CA ILE A 265 -3.53 -5.25 12.43
C ILE A 265 -4.29 -5.60 13.72
N LYS A 266 -3.57 -5.94 14.80
CA LYS A 266 -4.16 -6.23 16.10
C LYS A 266 -4.94 -5.04 16.66
N ASN A 267 -4.37 -3.85 16.56
CA ASN A 267 -4.92 -2.61 17.14
C ASN A 267 -5.99 -1.95 16.25
N LEU A 268 -6.08 -2.32 14.95
CA LEU A 268 -7.09 -1.74 14.07
C LEU A 268 -8.50 -2.01 14.60
N ASP A 269 -9.20 -0.94 14.93
CA ASP A 269 -10.62 -0.97 15.30
C ASP A 269 -11.47 -0.27 14.23
N PRO A 270 -12.15 -1.03 13.34
CA PRO A 270 -13.04 -0.46 12.33
C PRO A 270 -14.20 0.34 12.92
N GLY A 271 -14.56 0.10 14.20
CA GLY A 271 -15.63 0.79 14.95
C GLY A 271 -15.19 1.99 15.80
N TYR A 272 -13.89 2.29 15.87
CA TYR A 272 -13.35 3.37 16.70
C TYR A 272 -13.97 4.73 16.37
N LYS A 273 -14.64 5.36 17.36
CA LYS A 273 -15.17 6.74 17.24
C LYS A 273 -14.06 7.72 17.62
N TYR A 274 -13.70 8.60 16.70
CA TYR A 274 -12.70 9.65 16.89
C TYR A 274 -13.12 10.63 17.98
N ASN A 275 -12.24 10.91 18.93
CA ASN A 275 -12.43 11.94 19.93
C ASN A 275 -11.80 13.24 19.40
N GLU A 276 -12.61 14.19 18.91
CA GLU A 276 -12.16 15.44 18.31
C GLU A 276 -11.39 16.37 19.26
N HIS A 277 -11.37 16.06 20.55
CA HIS A 277 -10.76 16.88 21.60
C HIS A 277 -9.23 16.74 21.73
N LEU A 278 -8.56 15.89 20.95
CA LEU A 278 -7.09 15.72 20.99
C LEU A 278 -6.33 16.56 19.95
N ARG A 279 -6.96 17.62 19.41
CA ARG A 279 -6.28 18.62 18.54
C ARG A 279 -5.65 19.75 19.35
N THR A 280 -4.87 19.45 20.36
CA THR A 280 -3.98 20.45 20.98
C THR A 280 -2.62 19.80 21.22
N HIS A 281 -1.74 20.07 20.33
CA HIS A 281 -0.29 20.32 20.39
C HIS A 281 0.40 19.94 19.10
#